data_72249b063fe1f65ec5d363021d08801e
#
_entry.id   72249b063fe1f65ec5d363021d08801e
#
_cell.length_a   1.000
_cell.length_b   1.000
_cell.length_c   1.000
_cell.angle_alpha   90.00
_cell.angle_beta   90.00
_cell.angle_gamma   90.00
#
_symmetry.space_group_name_H-M   'P 1'
#
loop_
_entity.id
_entity.type
_entity.pdbx_description
1 polymer ?
#
loop_
_entity_poly.entity_id
_entity_poly.type
_entity_poly.pdbx_seq_one_letter_code
_entity_poly.pdbx_strand_id
1 'polypeptide(L)'
;RTNSDLNKAVQRRQRAERWYRRKEGRGASASRFANDVMIAYHRRCVVCGLELPKTGMGRSGIEAAHILPWADFDLDVVTNGLALCRNHHWAFDSRVITLVCNDARRNTYILRPGDHYEEFEQSVSLPNEIVNELGERGSRPIDEALLPADKAFRPSPDYLERFNGLFSLAG
;
A
#
# COMPACT_ATOMS: atom_id res chain seq x y z
N ARG A 1 -13.07 -3.53 39.85
CA ARG A 1 -12.37 -3.95 38.62
C ARG A 1 -12.19 -5.45 38.72
N THR A 2 -12.76 -6.21 37.80
CA THR A 2 -12.69 -7.68 37.80
C THR A 2 -11.33 -8.15 37.29
N ASN A 3 -10.90 -9.37 37.66
CA ASN A 3 -9.66 -10.02 37.16
C ASN A 3 -9.63 -10.07 35.63
N SER A 4 -10.80 -10.17 34.99
CA SER A 4 -10.98 -10.15 33.55
C SER A 4 -10.54 -8.81 32.93
N ASP A 5 -10.85 -7.66 33.58
CA ASP A 5 -10.50 -6.33 33.07
C ASP A 5 -8.99 -6.06 33.20
N LEU A 6 -8.37 -6.57 34.25
CA LEU A 6 -6.92 -6.50 34.43
C LEU A 6 -6.20 -7.32 33.38
N ASN A 7 -6.66 -8.54 33.09
CA ASN A 7 -6.07 -9.39 32.04
C ASN A 7 -6.19 -8.77 30.65
N LYS A 8 -7.33 -8.16 30.32
CA LYS A 8 -7.51 -7.41 29.07
C LYS A 8 -6.57 -6.22 28.96
N ALA A 9 -6.38 -5.48 30.04
CA ALA A 9 -5.47 -4.33 30.09
C ALA A 9 -4.00 -4.77 29.90
N VAL A 10 -3.58 -5.84 30.55
CA VAL A 10 -2.24 -6.43 30.41
C VAL A 10 -2.00 -6.90 28.96
N GLN A 11 -2.97 -7.60 28.35
CA GLN A 11 -2.87 -8.03 26.95
C GLN A 11 -2.77 -6.87 25.98
N ARG A 12 -3.53 -5.77 26.20
CA ARG A 12 -3.43 -4.54 25.38
C ARG A 12 -2.05 -3.91 25.48
N ARG A 13 -1.51 -3.81 26.69
CA ARG A 13 -0.17 -3.28 26.92
C ARG A 13 0.91 -4.14 26.25
N GLN A 14 0.84 -5.45 26.39
CA GLN A 14 1.79 -6.37 25.73
C GLN A 14 1.73 -6.34 24.20
N ARG A 15 0.52 -6.09 23.61
CA ARG A 15 0.38 -5.87 22.17
C ARG A 15 1.02 -4.54 21.75
N ALA A 16 0.78 -3.47 22.52
CA ALA A 16 1.39 -2.17 22.24
C ALA A 16 2.92 -2.23 22.36
N GLU A 17 3.46 -2.85 23.40
CA GLU A 17 4.91 -3.02 23.59
C GLU A 17 5.55 -3.86 22.47
N ARG A 18 4.88 -4.93 22.01
CA ARG A 18 5.34 -5.72 20.85
C ARG A 18 5.34 -4.89 19.57
N TRP A 19 4.33 -4.05 19.38
CA TRP A 19 4.24 -3.15 18.24
C TRP A 19 5.35 -2.10 18.27
N TYR A 20 5.62 -1.48 19.42
CA TYR A 20 6.72 -0.52 19.60
C TYR A 20 8.08 -1.16 19.37
N ARG A 21 8.37 -2.33 19.93
CA ARG A 21 9.63 -3.05 19.71
C ARG A 21 9.85 -3.43 18.24
N ARG A 22 8.80 -3.84 17.53
CA ARG A 22 8.88 -4.08 16.09
C ARG A 22 9.19 -2.81 15.31
N LYS A 23 8.59 -1.67 15.69
CA LYS A 23 8.84 -0.38 15.06
C LYS A 23 10.27 0.12 15.31
N GLU A 24 10.82 -0.07 16.50
CA GLU A 24 12.21 0.30 16.83
C GLU A 24 13.23 -0.62 16.12
N GLY A 25 12.96 -1.93 16.01
CA GLY A 25 13.82 -2.87 15.28
C GLY A 25 13.85 -2.68 13.78
N ARG A 26 12.89 -1.93 13.23
CA ARG A 26 12.69 -1.70 11.79
C ARG A 26 13.57 -0.61 11.18
N GLY A 27 14.28 0.19 11.99
CA GLY A 27 14.87 1.46 11.58
C GLY A 27 15.73 1.41 10.30
N ALA A 28 16.69 0.50 10.21
CA ALA A 28 17.61 0.43 9.07
C ALA A 28 16.98 -0.25 7.84
N SER A 29 16.23 -1.36 8.01
CA SER A 29 15.61 -2.08 6.90
C SER A 29 14.45 -1.28 6.29
N ALA A 30 13.59 -0.67 7.11
CA ALA A 30 12.51 0.19 6.64
C ALA A 30 13.02 1.42 5.88
N SER A 31 14.11 2.03 6.34
CA SER A 31 14.72 3.17 5.65
C SER A 31 15.30 2.76 4.30
N ARG A 32 15.92 1.58 4.22
CA ARG A 32 16.45 1.01 2.97
C ARG A 32 15.33 0.67 2.01
N PHE A 33 14.33 -0.10 2.46
CA PHE A 33 13.14 -0.41 1.67
C PHE A 33 12.48 0.83 1.08
N ALA A 34 12.18 1.84 1.93
CA ALA A 34 11.57 3.08 1.48
C ALA A 34 12.43 3.80 0.43
N ASN A 35 13.75 3.85 0.63
CA ASN A 35 14.65 4.48 -0.34
C ASN A 35 14.70 3.71 -1.67
N ASP A 36 14.80 2.40 -1.62
CA ASP A 36 14.89 1.55 -2.82
C ASP A 36 13.60 1.60 -3.65
N VAL A 37 12.43 1.57 -3.00
CA VAL A 37 11.14 1.80 -3.66
C VAL A 37 11.10 3.20 -4.29
N MET A 38 11.49 4.26 -3.56
CA MET A 38 11.51 5.62 -4.10
C MET A 38 12.42 5.76 -5.32
N ILE A 39 13.56 5.11 -5.34
CA ILE A 39 14.47 5.09 -6.49
C ILE A 39 13.82 4.37 -7.67
N ALA A 40 13.30 3.15 -7.45
CA ALA A 40 12.71 2.32 -8.49
C ALA A 40 11.54 3.00 -9.20
N TYR A 41 10.72 3.76 -8.47
CA TYR A 41 9.56 4.49 -8.99
C TYR A 41 9.84 5.96 -9.35
N HIS A 42 11.12 6.39 -9.34
CA HIS A 42 11.49 7.78 -9.64
C HIS A 42 10.75 8.81 -8.78
N ARG A 43 10.40 8.46 -7.53
CA ARG A 43 9.68 9.29 -6.55
C ARG A 43 8.30 9.74 -7.04
N ARG A 44 7.65 8.97 -7.90
CA ARG A 44 6.31 9.24 -8.44
C ARG A 44 5.29 8.24 -7.91
N CYS A 45 4.08 8.72 -7.72
CA CYS A 45 2.94 7.85 -7.41
C CYS A 45 2.64 6.95 -8.61
N VAL A 46 2.63 5.64 -8.42
CA VAL A 46 2.34 4.67 -9.50
C VAL A 46 0.90 4.76 -10.01
N VAL A 47 0.00 5.33 -9.23
CA VAL A 47 -1.41 5.49 -9.60
C VAL A 47 -1.62 6.77 -10.42
N CYS A 48 -1.27 7.94 -9.89
CA CYS A 48 -1.58 9.24 -10.51
C CYS A 48 -0.38 9.98 -11.11
N GLY A 49 0.83 9.43 -10.98
CA GLY A 49 2.05 10.06 -11.49
C GLY A 49 2.52 11.29 -10.70
N LEU A 50 1.83 11.67 -9.61
CA LEU A 50 2.17 12.83 -8.81
C LEU A 50 3.59 12.72 -8.27
N GLU A 51 4.37 13.79 -8.44
CA GLU A 51 5.67 13.99 -7.83
C GLU A 51 5.55 15.03 -6.71
N LEU A 52 5.91 14.64 -5.49
CA LEU A 52 5.97 15.55 -4.36
C LEU A 52 7.37 15.46 -3.75
N PRO A 53 8.30 16.32 -4.17
CA PRO A 53 9.68 16.28 -3.70
C PRO A 53 9.76 16.56 -2.19
N LYS A 54 10.86 16.15 -1.58
CA LYS A 54 11.14 16.54 -0.20
C LYS A 54 11.18 18.07 -0.10
N THR A 55 10.35 18.61 0.77
CA THR A 55 10.43 20.02 1.15
C THR A 55 11.56 20.25 2.15
N GLY A 56 11.89 21.50 2.45
CA GLY A 56 12.88 21.85 3.49
C GLY A 56 12.59 21.25 4.88
N MET A 57 11.37 20.76 5.14
CA MET A 57 11.00 20.03 6.36
C MET A 57 11.29 18.52 6.28
N GLY A 58 11.93 18.04 5.23
CA GLY A 58 12.39 16.66 5.09
C GLY A 58 11.31 15.61 4.83
N ARG A 59 10.05 16.00 4.64
CA ARG A 59 8.94 15.08 4.34
C ARG A 59 8.68 15.01 2.84
N SER A 60 8.54 13.78 2.33
CA SER A 60 8.03 13.53 0.98
C SER A 60 6.52 13.40 1.02
N GLY A 61 5.84 13.82 -0.05
CA GLY A 61 4.42 13.52 -0.25
C GLY A 61 4.17 12.18 -0.92
N ILE A 62 5.26 11.48 -1.33
CA ILE A 62 5.22 10.11 -1.85
C ILE A 62 5.80 9.18 -0.79
N GLU A 63 5.15 8.07 -0.55
CA GLU A 63 5.49 7.09 0.49
C GLU A 63 5.65 5.70 -0.12
N ALA A 64 6.50 4.88 0.49
CA ALA A 64 6.64 3.47 0.13
C ALA A 64 5.61 2.65 0.91
N ALA A 65 4.64 2.11 0.22
CA ALA A 65 3.64 1.21 0.75
C ALA A 65 4.07 -0.25 0.55
N HIS A 66 3.86 -1.11 1.53
CA HIS A 66 4.01 -2.55 1.36
C HIS A 66 2.76 -3.15 0.72
N ILE A 67 2.91 -4.03 -0.27
CA ILE A 67 1.80 -4.83 -0.81
C ILE A 67 1.34 -5.81 0.26
N LEU A 68 2.22 -6.68 0.72
CA LEU A 68 1.95 -7.55 1.86
C LEU A 68 2.40 -6.85 3.14
N PRO A 69 1.52 -6.72 4.15
CA PRO A 69 1.84 -6.00 5.38
C PRO A 69 3.11 -6.51 6.04
N TRP A 70 4.04 -5.63 6.35
CA TRP A 70 5.30 -6.01 6.99
C TRP A 70 5.08 -6.74 8.33
N ALA A 71 4.06 -6.36 9.07
CA ALA A 71 3.75 -6.95 10.37
C ALA A 71 3.54 -8.48 10.30
N ASP A 72 3.10 -8.98 9.15
CA ASP A 72 2.74 -10.39 8.95
C ASP A 72 3.79 -11.14 8.13
N PHE A 73 4.52 -10.46 7.24
CA PHE A 73 5.38 -11.11 6.25
C PHE A 73 6.86 -10.76 6.36
N ASP A 74 7.23 -9.63 7.01
CA ASP A 74 8.64 -9.18 7.16
C ASP A 74 9.42 -9.11 5.83
N LEU A 75 8.77 -8.60 4.78
CA LEU A 75 9.30 -8.57 3.41
C LEU A 75 9.66 -7.13 2.99
N ASP A 76 10.86 -6.68 3.35
CA ASP A 76 11.42 -5.37 2.96
C ASP A 76 12.18 -5.47 1.61
N VAL A 77 11.46 -5.88 0.55
CA VAL A 77 11.98 -6.00 -0.82
C VAL A 77 11.21 -5.11 -1.78
N VAL A 78 11.86 -4.55 -2.81
CA VAL A 78 11.26 -3.59 -3.74
C VAL A 78 10.02 -4.16 -4.44
N THR A 79 10.03 -5.45 -4.78
CA THR A 79 8.89 -6.14 -5.42
C THR A 79 7.65 -6.28 -4.51
N ASN A 80 7.82 -6.05 -3.20
CA ASN A 80 6.73 -5.92 -2.22
C ASN A 80 6.36 -4.45 -1.96
N GLY A 81 6.84 -3.52 -2.77
CA GLY A 81 6.69 -2.08 -2.57
C GLY A 81 5.97 -1.38 -3.71
N LEU A 82 5.18 -0.37 -3.35
CA LEU A 82 4.56 0.60 -4.26
C LEU A 82 4.93 2.00 -3.80
N ALA A 83 5.28 2.89 -4.74
CA ALA A 83 5.37 4.32 -4.43
C ALA A 83 4.00 4.96 -4.63
N LEU A 84 3.44 5.51 -3.57
CA LEU A 84 2.10 6.08 -3.56
C LEU A 84 2.10 7.48 -2.93
N CYS A 85 1.29 8.40 -3.46
CA CYS A 85 0.97 9.61 -2.73
C CYS A 85 0.08 9.26 -1.53
N ARG A 86 -0.04 10.16 -0.56
CA ARG A 86 -0.77 9.88 0.69
C ARG A 86 -2.21 9.44 0.48
N ASN A 87 -2.90 10.04 -0.49
CA ASN A 87 -4.28 9.68 -0.79
C ASN A 87 -4.38 8.25 -1.33
N HIS A 88 -3.50 7.88 -2.28
CA HIS A 88 -3.48 6.54 -2.84
C HIS A 88 -2.90 5.50 -1.88
N HIS A 89 -1.97 5.88 -0.99
CA HIS A 89 -1.48 5.01 0.08
C HIS A 89 -2.61 4.65 1.05
N TRP A 90 -3.33 5.69 1.52
CA TRP A 90 -4.51 5.48 2.35
C TRP A 90 -5.57 4.61 1.65
N ALA A 91 -5.87 4.90 0.39
CA ALA A 91 -6.87 4.16 -0.37
C ALA A 91 -6.48 2.68 -0.59
N PHE A 92 -5.19 2.42 -0.80
CA PHE A 92 -4.65 1.06 -0.93
C PHE A 92 -4.69 0.31 0.40
N ASP A 93 -4.18 0.90 1.49
CA ASP A 93 -4.20 0.30 2.83
C ASP A 93 -5.63 0.07 3.34
N SER A 94 -6.55 0.99 3.02
CA SER A 94 -7.97 0.90 3.35
C SER A 94 -8.76 -0.01 2.41
N ARG A 95 -8.12 -0.61 1.40
CA ARG A 95 -8.76 -1.49 0.40
C ARG A 95 -9.91 -0.84 -0.38
N VAL A 96 -9.83 0.47 -0.54
CA VAL A 96 -10.70 1.22 -1.45
C VAL A 96 -10.29 0.97 -2.90
N ILE A 97 -8.97 0.90 -3.14
CA ILE A 97 -8.38 0.53 -4.43
C ILE A 97 -7.43 -0.65 -4.24
N THR A 98 -7.21 -1.39 -5.31
CA THR A 98 -6.20 -2.45 -5.37
C THR A 98 -5.53 -2.50 -6.73
N LEU A 99 -4.34 -3.12 -6.80
CA LEU A 99 -3.67 -3.50 -8.02
C LEU A 99 -3.84 -4.99 -8.27
N VAL A 100 -4.01 -5.35 -9.55
CA VAL A 100 -3.93 -6.74 -10.00
C VAL A 100 -2.95 -6.85 -11.16
N CYS A 101 -2.22 -7.95 -11.22
CA CYS A 101 -1.40 -8.26 -12.38
C CYS A 101 -2.33 -8.75 -13.50
N ASN A 102 -2.34 -8.04 -14.63
CA ASN A 102 -3.15 -8.40 -15.80
C ASN A 102 -2.45 -9.43 -16.67
N ASP A 103 -1.15 -9.29 -16.86
CA ASP A 103 -0.31 -10.22 -17.62
C ASP A 103 1.07 -10.31 -16.95
N ALA A 104 1.33 -11.44 -16.28
CA ALA A 104 2.58 -11.68 -15.58
C ALA A 104 3.79 -11.72 -16.54
N ARG A 105 3.62 -12.19 -17.78
CA ARG A 105 4.72 -12.26 -18.77
C ARG A 105 5.13 -10.86 -19.25
N ARG A 106 4.15 -9.96 -19.38
CA ARG A 106 4.37 -8.57 -19.80
C ARG A 106 4.61 -7.63 -18.63
N ASN A 107 4.35 -8.08 -17.41
CA ASN A 107 4.38 -7.24 -16.20
C ASN A 107 3.47 -6.02 -16.32
N THR A 108 2.24 -6.23 -16.76
CA THR A 108 1.21 -5.20 -16.86
C THR A 108 0.23 -5.30 -15.68
N TYR A 109 -0.24 -4.15 -15.22
CA TYR A 109 -1.06 -4.05 -14.00
C TYR A 109 -2.31 -3.21 -14.27
N ILE A 110 -3.37 -3.53 -13.54
CA ILE A 110 -4.65 -2.81 -13.58
C ILE A 110 -4.97 -2.31 -12.18
N LEU A 111 -5.32 -1.05 -12.06
CA LEU A 111 -5.96 -0.48 -10.88
C LEU A 111 -7.44 -0.89 -10.90
N ARG A 112 -7.93 -1.40 -9.77
CA ARG A 112 -9.32 -1.85 -9.61
C ARG A 112 -9.92 -1.36 -8.29
N PRO A 113 -11.26 -1.34 -8.18
CA PRO A 113 -11.93 -1.24 -6.90
C PRO A 113 -11.44 -2.34 -5.96
N GLY A 114 -11.19 -1.97 -4.71
CA GLY A 114 -10.93 -2.91 -3.62
C GLY A 114 -12.21 -3.33 -2.91
N ASP A 115 -12.09 -4.13 -1.86
CA ASP A 115 -13.23 -4.72 -1.15
C ASP A 115 -14.12 -3.68 -0.46
N HIS A 116 -13.56 -2.51 -0.08
CA HIS A 116 -14.28 -1.42 0.58
C HIS A 116 -14.64 -0.25 -0.35
N TYR A 117 -14.52 -0.45 -1.66
CA TYR A 117 -14.79 0.62 -2.63
C TYR A 117 -16.25 1.09 -2.61
N GLU A 118 -17.21 0.17 -2.60
CA GLU A 118 -18.64 0.50 -2.62
C GLU A 118 -19.06 1.30 -1.38
N GLU A 119 -18.58 0.90 -0.20
CA GLU A 119 -18.82 1.63 1.05
C GLU A 119 -18.20 3.05 0.99
N PHE A 120 -16.99 3.15 0.47
CA PHE A 120 -16.32 4.43 0.28
C PHE A 120 -17.09 5.31 -0.70
N GLU A 121 -17.47 4.81 -1.88
CA GLU A 121 -18.20 5.55 -2.91
C GLU A 121 -19.51 6.11 -2.37
N GLN A 122 -20.25 5.34 -1.58
CA GLN A 122 -21.49 5.76 -0.93
C GLN A 122 -21.27 6.82 0.16
N SER A 123 -20.10 6.86 0.75
CA SER A 123 -19.78 7.77 1.86
C SER A 123 -19.27 9.14 1.40
N VAL A 124 -18.84 9.30 0.13
CA VAL A 124 -18.31 10.56 -0.40
C VAL A 124 -19.38 11.35 -1.14
N SER A 125 -19.58 12.61 -0.70
CA SER A 125 -20.64 13.49 -1.23
C SER A 125 -20.21 14.35 -2.43
N LEU A 126 -18.92 14.33 -2.80
CA LEU A 126 -18.32 15.18 -3.84
C LEU A 126 -17.51 14.32 -4.82
N PRO A 127 -17.26 14.84 -6.04
CA PRO A 127 -16.31 14.21 -6.94
C PRO A 127 -15.00 13.95 -6.21
N ASN A 128 -14.60 12.69 -6.13
CA ASN A 128 -13.41 12.24 -5.41
C ASN A 128 -12.37 11.77 -6.42
N GLU A 129 -11.12 12.22 -6.26
CA GLU A 129 -10.03 11.84 -7.17
C GLU A 129 -9.86 10.33 -7.25
N ILE A 130 -10.05 9.61 -6.15
CA ILE A 130 -9.92 8.14 -6.11
C ILE A 130 -11.00 7.47 -6.94
N VAL A 131 -12.25 7.97 -6.89
CA VAL A 131 -13.35 7.48 -7.73
C VAL A 131 -13.06 7.78 -9.20
N ASN A 132 -12.60 9.00 -9.50
CA ASN A 132 -12.27 9.43 -10.86
C ASN A 132 -11.10 8.64 -11.46
N GLU A 133 -10.15 8.19 -10.63
CA GLU A 133 -9.01 7.39 -11.08
C GLU A 133 -9.41 6.03 -11.65
N LEU A 134 -10.51 5.45 -11.21
CA LEU A 134 -11.02 4.17 -11.71
C LEU A 134 -11.75 4.30 -13.05
N GLY A 135 -12.22 5.51 -13.39
CA GLY A 135 -12.95 5.80 -14.63
C GLY A 135 -14.32 5.13 -14.70
N GLU A 136 -15.04 5.36 -15.80
CA GLU A 136 -16.41 4.84 -16.01
C GLU A 136 -16.52 3.30 -15.98
N ARG A 137 -15.44 2.58 -16.21
CA ARG A 137 -15.40 1.11 -16.22
C ARG A 137 -15.05 0.51 -14.86
N GLY A 138 -14.86 1.32 -13.83
CA GLY A 138 -14.44 0.87 -12.52
C GLY A 138 -13.03 0.24 -12.48
N SER A 139 -12.24 0.39 -13.54
CA SER A 139 -10.84 -0.10 -13.58
C SER A 139 -10.08 0.55 -14.73
N ARG A 140 -8.76 0.72 -14.54
CA ARG A 140 -7.88 1.22 -15.61
C ARG A 140 -6.50 0.57 -15.57
N PRO A 141 -5.81 0.46 -16.72
CA PRO A 141 -4.42 0.02 -16.74
C PRO A 141 -3.54 1.06 -16.03
N ILE A 142 -2.51 0.56 -15.34
CA ILE A 142 -1.42 1.40 -14.84
C ILE A 142 -0.54 1.79 -16.03
N ASP A 143 -0.20 3.06 -16.13
CA ASP A 143 0.74 3.55 -17.13
C ASP A 143 2.12 2.92 -16.90
N GLU A 144 2.66 2.29 -17.93
CA GLU A 144 3.96 1.61 -17.87
C GLU A 144 5.10 2.57 -17.51
N ALA A 145 4.98 3.85 -17.88
CA ALA A 145 5.96 4.88 -17.55
C ALA A 145 6.01 5.21 -16.04
N LEU A 146 5.01 4.82 -15.27
CA LEU A 146 4.96 4.98 -13.81
C LEU A 146 5.49 3.77 -13.05
N LEU A 147 5.70 2.65 -13.73
CA LEU A 147 6.29 1.44 -13.15
C LEU A 147 7.83 1.52 -13.17
N PRO A 148 8.52 0.74 -12.33
CA PRO A 148 9.97 0.59 -12.44
C PRO A 148 10.39 0.21 -13.87
N ALA A 149 11.40 0.91 -14.40
CA ALA A 149 11.94 0.63 -15.72
C ALA A 149 12.53 -0.79 -15.79
N ASP A 150 13.27 -1.18 -14.75
CA ASP A 150 13.71 -2.57 -14.59
C ASP A 150 12.54 -3.43 -14.10
N LYS A 151 12.14 -4.39 -14.92
CA LYS A 151 11.03 -5.31 -14.62
C LYS A 151 11.28 -6.17 -13.37
N ALA A 152 12.53 -6.39 -13.00
CA ALA A 152 12.89 -7.12 -11.77
C ALA A 152 12.45 -6.39 -10.49
N PHE A 153 12.20 -5.09 -10.55
CA PHE A 153 11.74 -4.27 -9.41
C PHE A 153 10.24 -3.96 -9.45
N ARG A 154 9.52 -4.43 -10.48
CA ARG A 154 8.06 -4.25 -10.56
C ARG A 154 7.35 -5.07 -9.48
N PRO A 155 6.12 -4.69 -9.11
CA PRO A 155 5.32 -5.43 -8.13
C PRO A 155 5.24 -6.92 -8.44
N SER A 156 5.50 -7.77 -7.45
CA SER A 156 5.38 -9.22 -7.64
C SER A 156 3.91 -9.61 -7.88
N PRO A 157 3.59 -10.33 -8.97
CA PRO A 157 2.26 -10.87 -9.20
C PRO A 157 1.76 -11.73 -8.04
N ASP A 158 2.63 -12.56 -7.45
CA ASP A 158 2.30 -13.45 -6.33
C ASP A 158 1.94 -12.66 -5.07
N TYR A 159 2.61 -11.52 -4.81
CA TYR A 159 2.29 -10.68 -3.66
C TYR A 159 0.97 -9.96 -3.85
N LEU A 160 0.69 -9.47 -5.07
CA LEU A 160 -0.59 -8.86 -5.39
C LEU A 160 -1.75 -9.87 -5.30
N GLU A 161 -1.57 -11.07 -5.83
CA GLU A 161 -2.55 -12.14 -5.74
C GLU A 161 -2.83 -12.50 -4.27
N ARG A 162 -1.77 -12.67 -3.48
CA ARG A 162 -1.90 -12.96 -2.05
C ARG A 162 -2.58 -11.82 -1.29
N PHE A 163 -2.21 -10.57 -1.55
CA PHE A 163 -2.85 -9.41 -0.95
C PHE A 163 -4.36 -9.38 -1.25
N ASN A 164 -4.74 -9.61 -2.51
CA ASN A 164 -6.13 -9.63 -2.92
C ASN A 164 -6.89 -10.85 -2.37
N GLY A 165 -6.22 -11.98 -2.14
CA GLY A 165 -6.81 -13.20 -1.57
C GLY A 165 -6.93 -13.22 -0.05
N LEU A 166 -6.15 -12.41 0.68
CA LEU A 166 -6.13 -12.42 2.15
C LEU A 166 -7.49 -12.12 2.79
N PHE A 167 -8.38 -11.46 2.08
CA PHE A 167 -9.66 -10.96 2.59
C PHE A 167 -10.88 -11.54 1.87
N SER A 168 -10.69 -12.22 0.75
CA SER A 168 -11.78 -12.95 0.06
C SER A 168 -12.31 -14.16 0.85
N LEU A 169 -11.64 -14.55 1.94
CA LEU A 169 -12.02 -15.68 2.81
C LEU A 169 -12.73 -15.23 4.10
N ALA A 170 -12.98 -13.94 4.29
CA ALA A 170 -13.60 -13.37 5.48
C ALA A 170 -15.06 -12.92 5.26
N GLY A 171 -15.69 -13.32 4.15
CA GLY A 171 -17.10 -13.07 3.81
C GLY A 171 -18.00 -14.25 4.10
#